data_eccbb8d3cb768d89722ddfe3c5b98674
#
_entry.id   eccbb8d3cb768d89722ddfe3c5b98674
#
_cell.length_a   1.000
_cell.length_b   1.000
_cell.length_c   1.000
_cell.angle_alpha   90.00
_cell.angle_beta   90.00
_cell.angle_gamma   90.00
#
_symmetry.space_group_name_H-M   'P 1'
#
loop_
_entity.id
_entity.type
_entity.pdbx_description
1 polymer ?
#
loop_
_entity_poly.entity_id
_entity_poly.type
_entity_poly.pdbx_seq_one_letter_code
_entity_poly.pdbx_strand_id
1 'polypeptide(L)'
;MIQTIVDYNYSEKIKDLKLSQKLNCHIKINTGMNRIGERYDNMDRLIKIYENPRLNILGTFSHLCVADSDKKEDIEFTEKQIENFNKCIKQLKENGQDVGKVHLQSSYGAINYNTETYDYVRIGIIMYGVNSDNTAYQKNKLDLKPVLSLKARVTSVKEINKDDSVSYGRTYIADSNRKIASISIGYADGFPRCLSNKNMLVKVNGNYSKVIGRICMDQCVIDVTDVKEIKTGDVVYIIDCDDINLSSEKFAMNADTITNEFLSRLGNRLPRIRS
;
A
#
# COMPACT_ATOMS: atom_id res chain seq x y z
N MET A 1 -17.44 15.36 7.92
CA MET A 1 -16.53 14.24 8.29
C MET A 1 -17.42 13.08 8.74
N ILE A 2 -17.05 11.83 8.41
CA ILE A 2 -17.71 10.61 8.89
C ILE A 2 -16.71 9.86 9.75
N GLN A 3 -17.03 9.63 11.02
CA GLN A 3 -16.16 8.99 12.00
C GLN A 3 -16.37 7.46 12.02
N THR A 4 -15.30 6.68 12.18
CA THR A 4 -15.43 5.26 12.48
C THR A 4 -15.62 5.04 13.98
N ILE A 5 -16.65 4.33 14.38
CA ILE A 5 -16.83 3.83 15.74
C ILE A 5 -16.14 2.47 15.82
N VAL A 6 -15.07 2.44 16.59
CA VAL A 6 -14.13 1.30 16.61
C VAL A 6 -14.51 0.21 17.61
N ASP A 7 -15.28 0.53 18.65
CA ASP A 7 -15.79 -0.42 19.66
C ASP A 7 -16.83 0.23 20.57
N TYR A 8 -17.41 -0.58 21.46
CA TYR A 8 -18.38 -0.13 22.46
C TYR A 8 -17.80 0.92 23.41
N ASN A 9 -16.59 0.73 23.90
CA ASN A 9 -15.99 1.66 24.86
C ASN A 9 -15.77 3.06 24.26
N TYR A 10 -15.41 3.10 22.97
CA TYR A 10 -15.29 4.37 22.24
C TYR A 10 -16.65 5.04 22.06
N SER A 11 -17.70 4.27 21.76
CA SER A 11 -19.07 4.78 21.69
C SER A 11 -19.52 5.40 23.02
N GLU A 12 -19.25 4.76 24.15
CA GLU A 12 -19.61 5.30 25.48
C GLU A 12 -18.88 6.62 25.77
N LYS A 13 -17.61 6.72 25.43
CA LYS A 13 -16.87 8.01 25.57
C LYS A 13 -17.51 9.14 24.76
N ILE A 14 -18.05 8.84 23.58
CA ILE A 14 -18.74 9.86 22.74
C ILE A 14 -20.05 10.28 23.39
N LYS A 15 -20.73 9.40 24.09
CA LYS A 15 -21.99 9.68 24.79
C LYS A 15 -21.85 10.83 25.80
N ASP A 16 -20.69 10.89 26.46
CA ASP A 16 -20.37 11.89 27.48
C ASP A 16 -19.91 13.25 26.89
N LEU A 17 -19.65 13.31 25.58
CA LEU A 17 -19.21 14.54 24.95
C LEU A 17 -20.36 15.54 24.76
N LYS A 18 -20.07 16.82 24.99
CA LYS A 18 -20.98 17.94 24.66
C LYS A 18 -20.86 18.29 23.18
N LEU A 19 -21.58 17.54 22.32
CA LEU A 19 -21.62 17.79 20.89
C LEU A 19 -22.79 18.71 20.55
N SER A 20 -22.56 19.67 19.65
CA SER A 20 -23.59 20.58 19.11
C SER A 20 -24.57 19.88 18.18
N GLN A 21 -24.14 18.75 17.58
CA GLN A 21 -24.95 17.91 16.70
C GLN A 21 -24.53 16.45 16.83
N LYS A 22 -25.36 15.52 16.33
CA LYS A 22 -25.00 14.10 16.27
C LYS A 22 -23.76 13.91 15.39
N LEU A 23 -22.90 12.96 15.78
CA LEU A 23 -21.70 12.60 15.02
C LEU A 23 -22.04 11.64 13.90
N ASN A 24 -21.87 12.06 12.65
CA ASN A 24 -21.99 11.18 11.50
C ASN A 24 -20.92 10.09 11.57
N CYS A 25 -21.34 8.82 11.52
CA CYS A 25 -20.40 7.71 11.71
C CYS A 25 -20.76 6.45 10.92
N HIS A 26 -19.76 5.58 10.78
CA HIS A 26 -19.91 4.19 10.39
C HIS A 26 -19.45 3.28 11.54
N ILE A 27 -20.20 2.24 11.79
CA ILE A 27 -19.87 1.25 12.83
C ILE A 27 -18.94 0.19 12.24
N LYS A 28 -17.82 -0.07 12.91
CA LYS A 28 -16.88 -1.12 12.51
C LYS A 28 -17.18 -2.41 13.24
N ILE A 29 -17.46 -3.47 12.46
CA ILE A 29 -17.63 -4.84 12.96
C ILE A 29 -16.32 -5.60 12.80
N ASN A 30 -15.88 -6.29 13.84
CA ASN A 30 -14.75 -7.21 13.79
C ASN A 30 -15.27 -8.63 13.52
N THR A 31 -14.91 -9.16 12.35
CA THR A 31 -15.30 -10.51 11.90
C THR A 31 -14.13 -11.49 11.87
N GLY A 32 -12.94 -11.08 12.39
CA GLY A 32 -11.78 -11.96 12.48
C GLY A 32 -10.43 -11.27 12.23
N MET A 33 -10.39 -10.05 11.66
CA MET A 33 -9.13 -9.32 11.46
C MET A 33 -8.47 -8.85 12.77
N ASN A 34 -9.26 -8.65 13.83
CA ASN A 34 -8.81 -8.30 15.19
C ASN A 34 -7.94 -7.04 15.32
N ARG A 35 -8.09 -6.09 14.39
CA ARG A 35 -7.39 -4.81 14.44
C ARG A 35 -8.21 -3.72 15.13
N ILE A 36 -9.45 -3.54 14.72
CA ILE A 36 -10.48 -2.65 15.30
C ILE A 36 -11.86 -3.22 14.99
N GLY A 37 -12.86 -2.82 15.74
CA GLY A 37 -14.27 -3.19 15.56
C GLY A 37 -14.83 -3.92 16.79
N GLU A 38 -16.11 -3.72 17.10
CA GLU A 38 -16.82 -4.56 18.05
C GLU A 38 -17.02 -5.96 17.45
N ARG A 39 -16.90 -7.00 18.26
CA ARG A 39 -17.03 -8.38 17.79
C ARG A 39 -18.41 -8.64 17.23
N TYR A 40 -18.47 -9.32 16.09
CA TYR A 40 -19.72 -9.63 15.36
C TYR A 40 -20.72 -10.45 16.18
N ASP A 41 -20.24 -11.21 17.19
CA ASP A 41 -21.05 -12.08 18.04
C ASP A 41 -21.41 -11.42 19.41
N ASN A 42 -20.92 -10.22 19.68
CA ASN A 42 -21.29 -9.48 20.90
C ASN A 42 -22.48 -8.55 20.63
N MET A 43 -23.66 -9.15 20.44
CA MET A 43 -24.85 -8.43 20.01
C MET A 43 -25.31 -7.39 21.03
N ASP A 44 -25.17 -7.65 22.33
CA ASP A 44 -25.57 -6.71 23.39
C ASP A 44 -24.78 -5.39 23.31
N ARG A 45 -23.46 -5.47 23.06
CA ARG A 45 -22.65 -4.26 22.91
C ARG A 45 -22.91 -3.57 21.59
N LEU A 46 -23.12 -4.32 20.53
CA LEU A 46 -23.47 -3.76 19.23
C LEU A 46 -24.77 -2.97 19.30
N ILE A 47 -25.85 -3.54 19.86
CA ILE A 47 -27.11 -2.84 20.04
C ILE A 47 -26.93 -1.54 20.81
N LYS A 48 -26.18 -1.57 21.92
CA LYS A 48 -25.88 -0.35 22.70
C LYS A 48 -25.14 0.72 21.91
N ILE A 49 -24.27 0.33 20.96
CA ILE A 49 -23.63 1.29 20.04
C ILE A 49 -24.67 1.94 19.15
N TYR A 50 -25.59 1.15 18.58
CA TYR A 50 -26.64 1.65 17.68
C TYR A 50 -27.65 2.54 18.42
N GLU A 51 -27.90 2.29 19.68
CA GLU A 51 -28.80 3.09 20.53
C GLU A 51 -28.16 4.36 21.11
N ASN A 52 -26.87 4.62 20.81
CA ASN A 52 -26.20 5.81 21.32
C ASN A 52 -26.79 7.09 20.70
N PRO A 53 -27.45 7.96 21.50
CA PRO A 53 -28.20 9.12 20.99
C PRO A 53 -27.29 10.21 20.37
N ARG A 54 -25.98 10.14 20.59
CA ARG A 54 -25.00 11.08 20.02
C ARG A 54 -24.54 10.70 18.61
N LEU A 55 -24.85 9.48 18.15
CA LEU A 55 -24.45 8.99 16.85
C LEU A 55 -25.56 9.19 15.81
N ASN A 56 -25.16 9.58 14.61
CA ASN A 56 -25.93 9.50 13.39
C ASN A 56 -25.29 8.43 12.51
N ILE A 57 -25.81 7.21 12.57
CA ILE A 57 -25.21 6.04 11.93
C ILE A 57 -25.57 6.06 10.45
N LEU A 58 -24.57 6.29 9.59
CA LEU A 58 -24.70 6.32 8.15
C LEU A 58 -24.35 4.99 7.50
N GLY A 59 -23.67 4.09 8.22
CA GLY A 59 -23.33 2.79 7.68
C GLY A 59 -22.61 1.88 8.65
N THR A 60 -22.42 0.64 8.19
CA THR A 60 -21.80 -0.46 8.93
C THR A 60 -20.80 -1.18 8.03
N PHE A 61 -19.62 -1.52 8.55
CA PHE A 61 -18.62 -2.17 7.73
C PHE A 61 -17.71 -3.15 8.48
N SER A 62 -17.12 -4.06 7.72
CA SER A 62 -16.00 -4.87 8.18
C SER A 62 -14.82 -4.84 7.18
N HIS A 63 -13.85 -5.73 7.32
CA HIS A 63 -12.68 -5.81 6.44
C HIS A 63 -12.15 -7.23 6.40
N LEU A 64 -11.92 -7.74 5.19
CA LEU A 64 -11.33 -9.04 4.95
C LEU A 64 -9.80 -8.92 5.05
N CYS A 65 -9.14 -9.89 5.67
CA CYS A 65 -7.71 -9.78 5.94
C CYS A 65 -6.81 -10.61 5.02
N VAL A 66 -7.34 -11.62 4.33
CA VAL A 66 -6.59 -12.55 3.45
C VAL A 66 -7.34 -12.81 2.13
N ALA A 67 -8.08 -11.81 1.64
CA ALA A 67 -8.88 -11.94 0.42
C ALA A 67 -8.04 -12.01 -0.88
N ASP A 68 -6.74 -11.82 -0.78
CA ASP A 68 -5.72 -11.89 -1.84
C ASP A 68 -4.92 -13.19 -1.84
N SER A 69 -5.34 -14.20 -1.06
CA SER A 69 -4.71 -15.52 -0.99
C SER A 69 -5.53 -16.57 -1.75
N ASP A 70 -4.85 -17.55 -2.37
CA ASP A 70 -5.42 -18.75 -2.99
C ASP A 70 -5.28 -20.01 -2.12
N LYS A 71 -4.72 -19.89 -0.92
CA LYS A 71 -4.62 -20.99 0.02
C LYS A 71 -6.00 -21.37 0.55
N LYS A 72 -6.26 -22.66 0.61
CA LYS A 72 -7.56 -23.19 1.04
C LYS A 72 -7.99 -22.67 2.41
N GLU A 73 -7.09 -22.67 3.37
CA GLU A 73 -7.31 -22.16 4.73
C GLU A 73 -7.69 -20.66 4.78
N ASP A 74 -7.06 -19.86 3.91
CA ASP A 74 -7.33 -18.42 3.82
C ASP A 74 -8.66 -18.15 3.12
N ILE A 75 -9.02 -18.97 2.13
CA ILE A 75 -10.32 -18.91 1.46
C ILE A 75 -11.42 -19.25 2.45
N GLU A 76 -11.31 -20.38 3.18
CA GLU A 76 -12.28 -20.79 4.20
C GLU A 76 -12.43 -19.73 5.30
N PHE A 77 -11.32 -19.13 5.72
CA PHE A 77 -11.34 -18.04 6.71
C PHE A 77 -12.04 -16.79 6.18
N THR A 78 -11.80 -16.41 4.92
CA THR A 78 -12.43 -15.25 4.28
C THR A 78 -13.93 -15.46 4.13
N GLU A 79 -14.38 -16.66 3.69
CA GLU A 79 -15.79 -17.01 3.60
C GLU A 79 -16.46 -16.94 4.97
N LYS A 80 -15.81 -17.43 6.02
CA LYS A 80 -16.30 -17.31 7.40
C LYS A 80 -16.40 -15.85 7.87
N GLN A 81 -15.45 -14.98 7.48
CA GLN A 81 -15.57 -13.54 7.77
C GLN A 81 -16.81 -12.93 7.10
N ILE A 82 -17.11 -13.31 5.87
CA ILE A 82 -18.28 -12.87 5.10
C ILE A 82 -19.56 -13.38 5.78
N GLU A 83 -19.64 -14.66 6.11
CA GLU A 83 -20.79 -15.27 6.81
C GLU A 83 -21.06 -14.58 8.15
N ASN A 84 -20.02 -14.40 8.96
CA ASN A 84 -20.13 -13.73 10.26
C ASN A 84 -20.63 -12.29 10.12
N PHE A 85 -20.17 -11.57 9.10
CA PHE A 85 -20.62 -10.21 8.83
C PHE A 85 -22.08 -10.17 8.44
N ASN A 86 -22.49 -11.01 7.49
CA ASN A 86 -23.87 -11.07 7.00
C ASN A 86 -24.85 -11.48 8.11
N LYS A 87 -24.47 -12.45 8.94
CA LYS A 87 -25.23 -12.88 10.12
C LYS A 87 -25.41 -11.73 11.12
N CYS A 88 -24.33 -11.00 11.40
CA CYS A 88 -24.37 -9.85 12.30
C CYS A 88 -25.29 -8.75 11.77
N ILE A 89 -25.18 -8.38 10.49
CA ILE A 89 -26.06 -7.38 9.85
C ILE A 89 -27.53 -7.81 9.92
N LYS A 90 -27.81 -9.09 9.65
CA LYS A 90 -29.16 -9.64 9.75
C LYS A 90 -29.71 -9.53 11.17
N GLN A 91 -28.93 -9.96 12.16
CA GLN A 91 -29.36 -9.89 13.57
C GLN A 91 -29.59 -8.44 14.05
N LEU A 92 -28.74 -7.49 13.64
CA LEU A 92 -28.95 -6.08 13.97
C LEU A 92 -30.29 -5.56 13.40
N LYS A 93 -30.59 -5.88 12.15
CA LYS A 93 -31.87 -5.50 11.52
C LYS A 93 -33.10 -6.16 12.22
N GLU A 94 -32.99 -7.44 12.59
CA GLU A 94 -33.99 -8.18 13.33
C GLU A 94 -34.26 -7.56 14.73
N ASN A 95 -33.23 -6.95 15.33
CA ASN A 95 -33.32 -6.19 16.58
C ASN A 95 -33.75 -4.71 16.36
N GLY A 96 -34.24 -4.37 15.18
CA GLY A 96 -34.76 -3.04 14.90
C GLY A 96 -33.73 -1.95 14.66
N GLN A 97 -32.42 -2.32 14.47
CA GLN A 97 -31.38 -1.34 14.25
C GLN A 97 -31.28 -0.93 12.78
N ASP A 98 -31.19 0.36 12.51
CA ASP A 98 -30.82 0.87 11.19
C ASP A 98 -29.30 0.79 10.99
N VAL A 99 -28.84 -0.14 10.18
CA VAL A 99 -27.43 -0.39 9.91
C VAL A 99 -26.82 0.59 8.88
N GLY A 100 -27.66 1.43 8.26
CA GLY A 100 -27.25 2.35 7.19
C GLY A 100 -26.64 1.61 5.98
N LYS A 101 -25.67 2.25 5.33
CA LYS A 101 -24.96 1.69 4.16
C LYS A 101 -23.96 0.61 4.57
N VAL A 102 -24.11 -0.58 4.01
CA VAL A 102 -23.29 -1.75 4.36
C VAL A 102 -22.15 -1.92 3.38
N HIS A 103 -20.91 -2.15 3.89
CA HIS A 103 -19.75 -2.41 3.04
C HIS A 103 -18.68 -3.28 3.72
N LEU A 104 -18.13 -4.22 2.98
CA LEU A 104 -17.14 -5.19 3.46
C LEU A 104 -15.88 -5.21 2.61
N GLN A 105 -16.03 -5.23 1.30
CA GLN A 105 -14.99 -5.51 0.34
C GLN A 105 -14.01 -4.35 0.16
N SER A 106 -12.73 -4.69 0.11
CA SER A 106 -11.63 -3.87 -0.42
C SER A 106 -11.26 -4.34 -1.84
N SER A 107 -10.10 -3.98 -2.37
CA SER A 107 -9.67 -4.33 -3.72
C SER A 107 -9.86 -5.83 -4.02
N TYR A 108 -9.21 -6.70 -3.27
CA TYR A 108 -9.28 -8.16 -3.52
C TYR A 108 -10.60 -8.79 -3.08
N GLY A 109 -11.25 -8.23 -2.07
CA GLY A 109 -12.60 -8.64 -1.72
C GLY A 109 -13.58 -8.43 -2.87
N ALA A 110 -13.48 -7.30 -3.58
CA ALA A 110 -14.32 -7.02 -4.75
C ALA A 110 -13.99 -7.90 -5.96
N ILE A 111 -12.71 -8.27 -6.15
CA ILE A 111 -12.28 -9.11 -7.28
C ILE A 111 -12.64 -10.58 -7.04
N ASN A 112 -12.38 -11.10 -5.84
CA ASN A 112 -12.40 -12.54 -5.57
C ASN A 112 -13.71 -13.02 -4.92
N TYR A 113 -14.46 -12.13 -4.21
CA TYR A 113 -15.64 -12.45 -3.41
C TYR A 113 -16.80 -11.50 -3.72
N ASN A 114 -17.22 -11.44 -4.98
CA ASN A 114 -18.28 -10.54 -5.47
C ASN A 114 -19.68 -11.16 -5.45
N THR A 115 -19.89 -12.24 -4.70
CA THR A 115 -21.16 -12.96 -4.63
C THR A 115 -22.21 -12.21 -3.81
N GLU A 116 -21.80 -11.31 -2.94
CA GLU A 116 -22.67 -10.52 -2.07
C GLU A 116 -22.80 -9.09 -2.56
N THR A 117 -24.02 -8.57 -2.54
CA THR A 117 -24.30 -7.19 -2.91
C THR A 117 -24.27 -6.30 -1.67
N TYR A 118 -23.24 -5.47 -1.57
CA TYR A 118 -23.15 -4.42 -0.57
C TYR A 118 -23.36 -3.03 -1.19
N ASP A 119 -23.67 -2.03 -0.37
CA ASP A 119 -23.91 -0.67 -0.86
C ASP A 119 -22.65 0.00 -1.43
N TYR A 120 -21.45 -0.32 -0.89
CA TYR A 120 -20.17 0.25 -1.31
C TYR A 120 -19.07 -0.79 -1.34
N VAL A 121 -18.07 -0.53 -2.18
CA VAL A 121 -16.75 -1.17 -2.16
C VAL A 121 -15.69 -0.11 -1.85
N ARG A 122 -14.62 -0.52 -1.18
CA ARG A 122 -13.50 0.37 -0.83
C ARG A 122 -12.27 -0.04 -1.64
N ILE A 123 -12.24 0.38 -2.88
CA ILE A 123 -11.10 0.12 -3.76
C ILE A 123 -9.89 0.93 -3.30
N GLY A 124 -8.77 0.25 -3.12
CA GLY A 124 -7.50 0.84 -2.69
C GLY A 124 -6.42 0.66 -3.75
N ILE A 125 -5.51 -0.29 -3.55
CA ILE A 125 -4.29 -0.43 -4.35
C ILE A 125 -4.53 -0.60 -5.85
N ILE A 126 -5.58 -1.32 -6.27
CA ILE A 126 -5.87 -1.51 -7.70
C ILE A 126 -6.28 -0.23 -8.43
N MET A 127 -6.66 0.85 -7.73
CA MET A 127 -6.87 2.16 -8.35
C MET A 127 -5.58 2.76 -8.91
N TYR A 128 -4.43 2.34 -8.37
CA TYR A 128 -3.13 2.76 -8.89
C TYR A 128 -2.65 1.88 -10.05
N GLY A 129 -3.48 0.93 -10.49
CA GLY A 129 -3.17 0.02 -11.58
C GLY A 129 -2.12 -1.04 -11.23
N VAL A 130 -1.96 -1.36 -9.94
CA VAL A 130 -0.94 -2.28 -9.44
C VAL A 130 -1.52 -3.22 -8.38
N ASN A 131 -0.85 -4.35 -8.13
CA ASN A 131 -1.15 -5.28 -7.06
C ASN A 131 -0.45 -4.90 -5.74
N SER A 132 -0.90 -5.49 -4.63
CA SER A 132 -0.21 -5.35 -3.33
C SER A 132 1.21 -5.90 -3.40
N ASP A 133 1.37 -7.04 -4.05
CA ASP A 133 2.63 -7.72 -4.33
C ASP A 133 2.48 -8.67 -5.54
N ASN A 134 3.56 -9.35 -5.91
CA ASN A 134 3.57 -10.27 -7.04
C ASN A 134 2.83 -11.60 -6.79
N THR A 135 2.47 -11.90 -5.53
CA THR A 135 1.80 -13.14 -5.11
C THR A 135 0.30 -12.96 -4.91
N ALA A 136 -0.19 -11.71 -4.93
CA ALA A 136 -1.59 -11.41 -4.70
C ALA A 136 -2.50 -12.10 -5.72
N TYR A 137 -3.35 -13.00 -5.22
CA TYR A 137 -4.25 -13.80 -6.04
C TYR A 137 -5.42 -12.97 -6.57
N GLN A 138 -5.72 -13.16 -7.86
CA GLN A 138 -6.92 -12.63 -8.52
C GLN A 138 -7.64 -13.77 -9.22
N LYS A 139 -8.86 -14.08 -8.78
CA LYS A 139 -9.74 -15.07 -9.42
C LYS A 139 -10.04 -14.69 -10.88
N ASN A 140 -10.30 -13.41 -11.09
CA ASN A 140 -10.45 -12.80 -12.41
C ASN A 140 -9.30 -11.81 -12.60
N LYS A 141 -8.34 -12.16 -13.45
CA LYS A 141 -7.20 -11.26 -13.75
C LYS A 141 -7.70 -9.97 -14.39
N LEU A 142 -7.39 -8.86 -13.75
CA LEU A 142 -7.65 -7.52 -14.29
C LEU A 142 -6.46 -7.07 -15.14
N ASP A 143 -6.74 -6.42 -16.27
CA ASP A 143 -5.71 -5.70 -17.03
C ASP A 143 -5.43 -4.35 -16.35
N LEU A 144 -4.64 -4.41 -15.28
CA LEU A 144 -4.27 -3.22 -14.51
C LEU A 144 -3.25 -2.39 -15.29
N LYS A 145 -3.48 -1.08 -15.33
CA LYS A 145 -2.57 -0.11 -15.98
C LYS A 145 -1.91 0.73 -14.89
N PRO A 146 -0.62 0.49 -14.59
CA PRO A 146 0.11 1.30 -13.60
C PRO A 146 0.08 2.78 -13.97
N VAL A 147 -0.21 3.64 -12.99
CA VAL A 147 -0.34 5.10 -13.21
C VAL A 147 0.86 5.89 -12.73
N LEU A 148 1.89 5.22 -12.19
CA LEU A 148 3.02 5.90 -11.55
C LEU A 148 4.35 5.46 -12.17
N SER A 149 5.13 6.45 -12.61
CA SER A 149 6.58 6.31 -12.83
C SER A 149 7.34 7.17 -11.81
N LEU A 150 8.39 6.62 -11.21
CA LEU A 150 9.30 7.34 -10.33
C LEU A 150 10.61 7.60 -11.07
N LYS A 151 10.96 8.89 -11.20
CA LYS A 151 12.13 9.33 -11.97
C LYS A 151 13.07 10.15 -11.09
N ALA A 152 14.37 10.03 -11.36
CA ALA A 152 15.42 10.88 -10.81
C ALA A 152 16.25 11.46 -11.94
N ARG A 153 17.21 12.32 -11.60
CA ARG A 153 18.18 12.85 -12.58
C ARG A 153 19.59 12.51 -12.18
N VAL A 154 20.43 12.29 -13.18
CA VAL A 154 21.88 12.20 -13.00
C VAL A 154 22.40 13.57 -12.52
N THR A 155 23.08 13.58 -11.38
CA THR A 155 23.68 14.79 -10.80
C THR A 155 25.18 14.89 -11.05
N SER A 156 25.84 13.75 -11.21
CA SER A 156 27.30 13.69 -11.47
C SER A 156 27.63 12.38 -12.18
N VAL A 157 28.58 12.42 -13.09
CA VAL A 157 29.16 11.26 -13.74
C VAL A 157 30.67 11.29 -13.53
N LYS A 158 31.28 10.18 -13.16
CA LYS A 158 32.72 10.07 -12.94
C LYS A 158 33.23 8.65 -13.18
N GLU A 159 34.53 8.54 -13.42
CA GLU A 159 35.24 7.28 -13.46
C GLU A 159 35.83 6.98 -12.09
N ILE A 160 35.88 5.72 -11.73
CA ILE A 160 36.60 5.17 -10.56
C ILE A 160 37.49 4.03 -11.00
N ASN A 161 38.60 3.86 -10.28
CA ASN A 161 39.52 2.81 -10.56
C ASN A 161 39.17 1.51 -9.86
N LYS A 162 39.74 0.42 -10.28
CA LYS A 162 39.74 -0.82 -9.52
C LYS A 162 40.16 -0.55 -8.07
N ASP A 163 39.52 -1.23 -7.12
CA ASP A 163 39.70 -1.14 -5.67
C ASP A 163 39.18 0.16 -5.02
N ASP A 164 38.68 1.12 -5.81
CA ASP A 164 37.94 2.26 -5.27
C ASP A 164 36.59 1.83 -4.65
N SER A 165 36.21 2.48 -3.57
CA SER A 165 34.98 2.18 -2.87
C SER A 165 33.89 3.24 -3.11
N VAL A 166 32.60 2.82 -3.06
CA VAL A 166 31.45 3.69 -3.29
C VAL A 166 30.58 3.77 -2.04
N SER A 167 30.21 5.02 -1.68
CA SER A 167 29.25 5.37 -0.65
C SER A 167 29.66 4.97 0.79
N TYR A 168 28.74 5.16 1.74
CA TYR A 168 28.97 4.92 3.16
C TYR A 168 29.32 3.46 3.48
N GLY A 169 30.31 3.29 4.36
CA GLY A 169 30.71 1.98 4.87
C GLY A 169 31.45 1.13 3.84
N ARG A 170 31.82 1.70 2.69
CA ARG A 170 32.62 1.03 1.65
C ARG A 170 32.05 -0.36 1.27
N THR A 171 30.73 -0.47 1.19
CA THR A 171 30.03 -1.75 0.97
C THR A 171 30.07 -2.21 -0.50
N TYR A 172 30.48 -1.35 -1.41
CA TYR A 172 30.82 -1.65 -2.78
C TYR A 172 32.28 -1.28 -3.01
N ILE A 173 33.06 -2.20 -3.60
CA ILE A 173 34.42 -2.01 -4.03
C ILE A 173 34.49 -2.39 -5.51
N ALA A 174 35.01 -1.53 -6.34
CA ALA A 174 35.10 -1.76 -7.78
C ALA A 174 36.12 -2.88 -8.07
N ASP A 175 35.70 -3.90 -8.80
CA ASP A 175 36.56 -5.03 -9.24
C ASP A 175 37.39 -4.71 -10.48
N SER A 176 37.06 -3.63 -11.16
CA SER A 176 37.70 -3.09 -12.37
C SER A 176 37.39 -1.58 -12.45
N ASN A 177 38.02 -0.90 -13.42
CA ASN A 177 37.67 0.50 -13.70
C ASN A 177 36.17 0.59 -14.09
N ARG A 178 35.45 1.51 -13.46
CA ARG A 178 34.02 1.70 -13.64
C ARG A 178 33.64 3.13 -13.94
N LYS A 179 32.61 3.32 -14.73
CA LYS A 179 31.93 4.60 -14.87
C LYS A 179 30.68 4.59 -14.00
N ILE A 180 30.56 5.55 -13.08
CA ILE A 180 29.45 5.62 -12.14
C ILE A 180 28.73 6.94 -12.25
N ALA A 181 27.44 6.95 -11.89
CA ALA A 181 26.64 8.18 -11.84
C ALA A 181 25.95 8.31 -10.47
N SER A 182 25.97 9.50 -9.92
CA SER A 182 25.10 9.87 -8.78
C SER A 182 23.74 10.33 -9.30
N ILE A 183 22.65 9.94 -8.63
CA ILE A 183 21.29 10.33 -8.99
C ILE A 183 20.58 10.99 -7.82
N SER A 184 19.66 11.92 -8.11
CA SER A 184 18.99 12.81 -7.16
C SER A 184 17.79 12.17 -6.46
N ILE A 185 17.99 11.00 -5.82
CA ILE A 185 16.98 10.32 -5.01
C ILE A 185 17.65 9.52 -3.90
N GLY A 186 17.05 9.56 -2.71
CA GLY A 186 17.52 8.82 -1.56
C GLY A 186 16.39 8.44 -0.61
N TYR A 187 16.75 8.00 0.62
CA TYR A 187 15.74 7.49 1.55
C TYR A 187 14.82 8.57 2.12
N ALA A 188 15.20 9.85 2.08
CA ALA A 188 14.31 10.96 2.44
C ALA A 188 13.19 11.20 1.42
N ASP A 189 13.33 10.65 0.21
CA ASP A 189 12.34 10.73 -0.86
C ASP A 189 11.42 9.51 -0.92
N GLY A 190 11.72 8.48 -0.11
CA GLY A 190 11.00 7.21 -0.12
C GLY A 190 11.72 6.08 -0.85
N PHE A 191 12.99 6.26 -1.27
CA PHE A 191 13.82 5.19 -1.83
C PHE A 191 14.50 4.40 -0.71
N PRO A 192 14.00 3.22 -0.29
CA PRO A 192 14.38 2.60 0.97
C PRO A 192 15.86 2.24 1.05
N ARG A 193 16.51 2.55 2.19
CA ARG A 193 17.93 2.25 2.41
C ARG A 193 18.23 0.74 2.44
N CYS A 194 17.22 -0.09 2.76
CA CYS A 194 17.36 -1.56 2.75
C CYS A 194 17.59 -2.14 1.35
N LEU A 195 17.33 -1.37 0.28
CA LEU A 195 17.67 -1.74 -1.10
C LEU A 195 19.16 -1.60 -1.43
N SER A 196 19.98 -1.04 -0.54
CA SER A 196 21.42 -0.99 -0.71
C SER A 196 22.01 -2.39 -0.89
N ASN A 197 22.85 -2.55 -1.91
CA ASN A 197 23.51 -3.82 -2.25
C ASN A 197 22.60 -5.01 -2.60
N LYS A 198 21.33 -4.75 -2.93
CA LYS A 198 20.36 -5.79 -3.36
C LYS A 198 20.23 -5.92 -4.89
N ASN A 199 21.24 -5.48 -5.64
CA ASN A 199 21.23 -5.49 -7.12
C ASN A 199 19.99 -4.79 -7.71
N MET A 200 19.54 -3.73 -7.05
CA MET A 200 18.40 -2.95 -7.50
C MET A 200 18.69 -2.36 -8.88
N LEU A 201 17.78 -2.57 -9.83
CA LEU A 201 17.90 -2.04 -11.18
C LEU A 201 17.18 -0.70 -11.29
N VAL A 202 17.75 0.17 -12.09
CA VAL A 202 17.16 1.40 -12.63
C VAL A 202 17.44 1.45 -14.14
N LYS A 203 16.78 2.35 -14.88
CA LYS A 203 16.97 2.46 -16.33
C LYS A 203 17.36 3.89 -16.69
N VAL A 204 18.43 4.03 -17.47
CA VAL A 204 18.92 5.32 -17.97
C VAL A 204 19.34 5.16 -19.43
N ASN A 205 18.93 6.08 -20.29
CA ASN A 205 19.23 6.05 -21.73
C ASN A 205 18.94 4.67 -22.38
N GLY A 206 17.81 4.03 -21.97
CA GLY A 206 17.39 2.71 -22.46
C GLY A 206 18.13 1.50 -21.85
N ASN A 207 19.13 1.71 -21.03
CA ASN A 207 19.95 0.64 -20.43
C ASN A 207 19.61 0.44 -18.95
N TYR A 208 19.60 -0.83 -18.50
CA TYR A 208 19.51 -1.13 -17.07
C TYR A 208 20.86 -0.93 -16.39
N SER A 209 20.84 -0.27 -15.25
CA SER A 209 21.99 0.03 -14.41
C SER A 209 21.73 -0.44 -12.98
N LYS A 210 22.74 -0.95 -12.28
CA LYS A 210 22.62 -1.39 -10.89
C LYS A 210 22.86 -0.24 -9.94
N VAL A 211 22.05 -0.15 -8.89
CA VAL A 211 22.34 0.68 -7.73
C VAL A 211 23.49 0.02 -6.96
N ILE A 212 24.56 0.76 -6.71
CA ILE A 212 25.78 0.29 -6.05
C ILE A 212 26.07 1.09 -4.79
N GLY A 213 26.67 0.44 -3.80
CA GLY A 213 26.93 1.04 -2.50
C GLY A 213 25.66 1.37 -1.72
N ARG A 214 25.78 2.07 -0.60
CA ARG A 214 24.65 2.42 0.26
C ARG A 214 23.88 3.61 -0.28
N ILE A 215 22.55 3.49 -0.29
CA ILE A 215 21.64 4.61 -0.56
C ILE A 215 21.77 5.63 0.56
N CYS A 216 21.97 6.90 0.18
CA CYS A 216 22.10 8.03 1.08
C CYS A 216 20.76 8.73 1.30
N MET A 217 20.76 9.84 2.05
CA MET A 217 19.53 10.59 2.36
C MET A 217 18.88 11.15 1.08
N ASP A 218 19.68 11.79 0.23
CA ASP A 218 19.21 12.56 -0.93
C ASP A 218 19.76 12.03 -2.27
N GLN A 219 20.63 11.05 -2.25
CA GLN A 219 21.32 10.53 -3.43
C GLN A 219 21.60 9.03 -3.32
N CYS A 220 21.77 8.38 -4.45
CA CYS A 220 22.41 7.08 -4.56
C CYS A 220 23.27 7.00 -5.81
N VAL A 221 24.08 5.95 -5.93
CA VAL A 221 25.03 5.76 -7.02
C VAL A 221 24.62 4.57 -7.86
N ILE A 222 24.72 4.69 -9.18
CA ILE A 222 24.47 3.62 -10.13
C ILE A 222 25.72 3.33 -10.97
N ASP A 223 25.92 2.06 -11.33
CA ASP A 223 26.95 1.65 -12.26
C ASP A 223 26.45 1.90 -13.70
N VAL A 224 27.16 2.75 -14.43
CA VAL A 224 26.84 3.16 -15.79
C VAL A 224 27.97 2.84 -16.77
N THR A 225 28.82 1.86 -16.43
CA THR A 225 29.98 1.47 -17.24
C THR A 225 29.57 1.14 -18.67
N ASP A 226 28.46 0.44 -18.84
CA ASP A 226 27.98 0.00 -20.15
C ASP A 226 26.99 0.99 -20.79
N VAL A 227 26.75 2.15 -20.16
CA VAL A 227 25.82 3.16 -20.69
C VAL A 227 26.59 4.17 -21.54
N LYS A 228 26.25 4.21 -22.84
CA LYS A 228 26.82 5.20 -23.77
C LYS A 228 26.23 6.60 -23.49
N GLU A 229 27.06 7.61 -23.70
CA GLU A 229 26.66 9.04 -23.73
C GLU A 229 25.87 9.54 -22.51
N ILE A 230 26.15 8.99 -21.31
CA ILE A 230 25.52 9.48 -20.09
C ILE A 230 26.10 10.82 -19.62
N LYS A 231 25.21 11.73 -19.22
CA LYS A 231 25.58 13.08 -18.75
C LYS A 231 24.67 13.55 -17.60
N THR A 232 25.14 14.56 -16.89
CA THR A 232 24.34 15.28 -15.88
C THR A 232 23.06 15.80 -16.50
N GLY A 233 21.92 15.62 -15.80
CA GLY A 233 20.59 15.97 -16.25
C GLY A 233 19.82 14.83 -16.92
N ASP A 234 20.48 13.74 -17.32
CA ASP A 234 19.77 12.58 -17.88
C ASP A 234 18.76 11.99 -16.92
N VAL A 235 17.62 11.53 -17.45
CA VAL A 235 16.53 10.95 -16.66
C VAL A 235 16.82 9.49 -16.35
N VAL A 236 16.66 9.13 -15.09
CA VAL A 236 16.76 7.77 -14.59
C VAL A 236 15.40 7.31 -14.11
N TYR A 237 14.89 6.21 -14.64
CA TYR A 237 13.66 5.57 -14.18
C TYR A 237 13.97 4.60 -13.05
N ILE A 238 13.38 4.84 -11.88
CA ILE A 238 13.43 3.96 -10.72
C ILE A 238 12.26 2.98 -10.78
N ILE A 239 11.08 3.51 -11.08
CA ILE A 239 9.87 2.78 -11.43
C ILE A 239 9.39 3.30 -12.78
N ASP A 240 9.00 2.39 -13.63
CA ASP A 240 8.49 2.71 -14.96
C ASP A 240 7.17 1.95 -15.16
N CYS A 241 6.09 2.67 -15.42
CA CYS A 241 4.76 2.08 -15.64
C CYS A 241 4.70 1.20 -16.90
N ASP A 242 5.63 1.38 -17.83
CA ASP A 242 5.70 0.63 -19.10
C ASP A 242 6.76 -0.48 -19.08
N ASP A 243 7.47 -0.69 -17.95
CA ASP A 243 8.53 -1.67 -17.83
C ASP A 243 8.32 -2.60 -16.65
N ILE A 244 7.93 -3.85 -16.90
CA ILE A 244 7.69 -4.87 -15.87
C ILE A 244 8.92 -5.14 -14.98
N ASN A 245 10.13 -4.89 -15.47
CA ASN A 245 11.34 -5.05 -14.68
C ASN A 245 11.55 -3.93 -13.66
N LEU A 246 10.88 -2.81 -13.86
CA LEU A 246 10.87 -1.64 -12.98
C LEU A 246 9.49 -1.40 -12.36
N SER A 247 8.67 -2.45 -12.24
CA SER A 247 7.34 -2.31 -11.63
C SER A 247 7.44 -2.00 -10.13
N SER A 248 6.41 -1.32 -9.60
CA SER A 248 6.32 -1.00 -8.17
C SER A 248 6.24 -2.24 -7.29
N GLU A 249 5.64 -3.33 -7.77
CA GLU A 249 5.57 -4.62 -7.08
C GLU A 249 6.96 -5.26 -6.93
N LYS A 250 7.76 -5.27 -8.02
CA LYS A 250 9.16 -5.75 -7.96
C LYS A 250 10.00 -4.91 -7.00
N PHE A 251 9.80 -3.60 -7.05
CA PHE A 251 10.48 -2.67 -6.15
C PHE A 251 10.12 -2.98 -4.68
N ALA A 252 8.84 -3.09 -4.36
CA ALA A 252 8.36 -3.40 -3.03
C ALA A 252 8.87 -4.76 -2.54
N MET A 253 8.82 -5.79 -3.39
CA MET A 253 9.34 -7.13 -3.08
C MET A 253 10.85 -7.09 -2.74
N ASN A 254 11.66 -6.37 -3.48
CA ASN A 254 13.09 -6.20 -3.19
C ASN A 254 13.34 -5.47 -1.86
N ALA A 255 12.41 -4.62 -1.45
CA ALA A 255 12.46 -3.90 -0.17
C ALA A 255 11.85 -4.71 1.00
N ASP A 256 11.40 -5.95 0.75
CA ASP A 256 10.73 -6.81 1.73
C ASP A 256 9.46 -6.15 2.31
N THR A 257 8.65 -5.61 1.42
CA THR A 257 7.40 -4.92 1.75
C THR A 257 6.36 -5.07 0.63
N ILE A 258 5.21 -4.42 0.80
CA ILE A 258 4.12 -4.40 -0.17
C ILE A 258 4.04 -3.04 -0.90
N THR A 259 3.47 -3.06 -2.09
CA THR A 259 3.29 -1.85 -2.93
C THR A 259 2.55 -0.73 -2.20
N ASN A 260 1.57 -1.08 -1.36
CA ASN A 260 0.82 -0.12 -0.54
C ASN A 260 1.74 0.69 0.39
N GLU A 261 2.66 0.03 1.10
CA GLU A 261 3.61 0.71 1.99
C GLU A 261 4.57 1.57 1.19
N PHE A 262 5.15 1.01 0.13
CA PHE A 262 6.08 1.75 -0.71
C PHE A 262 5.46 3.03 -1.27
N LEU A 263 4.29 2.94 -1.92
CA LEU A 263 3.63 4.11 -2.50
C LEU A 263 3.26 5.17 -1.45
N SER A 264 2.89 4.75 -0.24
CA SER A 264 2.56 5.67 0.86
C SER A 264 3.78 6.42 1.41
N ARG A 265 4.99 5.86 1.20
CA ARG A 265 6.26 6.45 1.66
C ARG A 265 6.91 7.43 0.68
N LEU A 266 6.39 7.53 -0.55
CA LEU A 266 6.86 8.55 -1.49
C LEU A 266 6.60 9.94 -0.94
N GLY A 267 7.67 10.64 -0.54
CA GLY A 267 7.61 11.88 0.23
C GLY A 267 7.05 13.08 -0.55
N ASN A 268 6.68 14.13 0.17
CA ASN A 268 6.19 15.39 -0.41
C ASN A 268 7.31 16.20 -1.10
N ARG A 269 8.57 15.82 -0.93
CA ARG A 269 9.71 16.42 -1.61
C ARG A 269 9.72 16.13 -3.11
N LEU A 270 9.09 15.02 -3.52
CA LEU A 270 8.99 14.64 -4.93
C LEU A 270 7.86 15.41 -5.60
N PRO A 271 8.13 16.19 -6.65
CA PRO A 271 7.08 16.84 -7.42
C PRO A 271 6.21 15.78 -8.12
N ARG A 272 4.88 15.97 -8.09
CA ARG A 272 3.92 15.16 -8.83
C ARG A 272 3.64 15.86 -10.13
N ILE A 273 4.02 15.23 -11.24
CA ILE A 273 3.82 15.75 -12.60
C ILE A 273 2.81 14.86 -13.29
N ARG A 274 1.75 15.43 -13.79
CA ARG A 274 0.78 14.72 -14.63
C ARG A 274 1.30 14.70 -16.06
N SER A 275 1.45 13.51 -16.64
CA SER A 275 1.82 13.29 -18.04
C SER A 275 0.58 13.04 -18.88
#